data_ce7b80ade6c3b7abb2cbd6295e14850d
#
_entry.id   ce7b80ade6c3b7abb2cbd6295e14850d
#
_cell.length_a   1.000
_cell.length_b   1.000
_cell.length_c   1.000
_cell.angle_alpha   90.00
_cell.angle_beta   90.00
_cell.angle_gamma   90.00
#
_symmetry.space_group_name_H-M   'P 1'
#
loop_
_entity.id
_entity.type
_entity.pdbx_description
1 polymer ?
#
loop_
_entity_poly.entity_id
_entity_poly.type
_entity_poly.pdbx_seq_one_letter_code
_entity_poly.pdbx_strand_id
1 'polypeptide(L)'
;MNTIIDFKKYNSFINKTDFVKKTGKVNRIIGLVIEGDGPAVSVGSLCTIYPSKRPPIQAQVVGFQDKRILLMPLGDIMGIEPGSIIEATEEYPTYQLSNALIGRIIDGNGEPIDGKGPIPAVVEYPLMGSPMNPLERKRLREPLDIGVRSINGLLSFAKGQRLGILAGTGVGKSVLMGMIARNTNADVNVIALIGERGREVKEFIEENLGEEGLKRSVVIAAASDQPPLVRLRGAYIATTIAEYFRDQGNDVLLMMDSVTRFALAQREIGLSVGEPPTTRGFTPSVFSLLPKLLERAGTSSGEGSITGLYTVLVEGDDLNEPISDAVRAILDGHIVLSRELASHNHYPAIDILNSVSRLMIDVVSKEHYDLSMKFKDILATYKSAEDLINIGAYTRGSNPKIDQAIQKYDLMIPYLRQGITESVDWRTSMNELKNILES
;
A
#
# COMPACT_ATOMS: atom_id res chain seq x y z
N MET A 1 32.20 -14.89 44.81
CA MET A 1 31.33 -15.18 43.67
C MET A 1 32.19 -15.34 42.44
N ASN A 2 32.37 -16.56 41.94
CA ASN A 2 33.09 -16.79 40.68
C ASN A 2 32.15 -16.44 39.53
N THR A 3 32.37 -15.31 38.91
CA THR A 3 31.64 -14.92 37.68
C THR A 3 32.15 -15.82 36.56
N ILE A 4 31.40 -16.82 36.18
CA ILE A 4 31.70 -17.66 35.01
C ILE A 4 31.47 -16.79 33.77
N ILE A 5 32.57 -16.45 33.10
CA ILE A 5 32.50 -15.70 31.84
C ILE A 5 31.93 -16.62 30.75
N ASP A 6 30.80 -16.25 30.17
CA ASP A 6 30.18 -16.98 29.05
C ASP A 6 30.93 -16.69 27.75
N PHE A 7 31.92 -17.51 27.44
CA PHE A 7 32.70 -17.42 26.18
C PHE A 7 31.85 -17.64 24.91
N LYS A 8 30.68 -18.27 25.00
CA LYS A 8 29.82 -18.48 23.83
C LYS A 8 29.28 -17.15 23.30
N LYS A 9 28.96 -16.21 24.21
CA LYS A 9 28.52 -14.87 23.83
C LYS A 9 29.61 -14.09 23.09
N TYR A 10 30.86 -14.18 23.56
CA TYR A 10 32.00 -13.51 22.92
C TYR A 10 32.37 -14.17 21.60
N ASN A 11 32.35 -15.49 21.49
CA ASN A 11 32.59 -16.20 20.23
C ASN A 11 31.51 -15.91 19.19
N SER A 12 30.25 -15.81 19.60
CA SER A 12 29.15 -15.41 18.71
C SER A 12 29.33 -13.99 18.20
N PHE A 13 29.76 -13.07 19.05
CA PHE A 13 30.05 -11.68 18.66
C PHE A 13 31.25 -11.60 17.68
N ILE A 14 32.35 -12.30 17.99
CA ILE A 14 33.55 -12.32 17.15
C ILE A 14 33.23 -12.90 15.75
N ASN A 15 32.45 -13.98 15.70
CA ASN A 15 32.10 -14.63 14.43
C ASN A 15 31.08 -13.85 13.59
N LYS A 16 30.31 -12.93 14.20
CA LYS A 16 29.32 -12.09 13.52
C LYS A 16 29.85 -10.70 13.14
N THR A 17 31.01 -10.29 13.68
CA THR A 17 31.57 -8.96 13.48
C THR A 17 32.64 -9.00 12.40
N ASP A 18 32.41 -8.31 11.29
CA ASP A 18 33.49 -8.05 10.33
C ASP A 18 34.35 -6.91 10.87
N PHE A 19 35.59 -7.25 11.29
CA PHE A 19 36.55 -6.28 11.84
C PHE A 19 37.24 -5.44 10.77
N VAL A 20 37.02 -5.76 9.48
CA VAL A 20 37.61 -5.02 8.36
C VAL A 20 36.58 -4.03 7.83
N LYS A 21 36.77 -2.76 8.15
CA LYS A 21 35.94 -1.68 7.60
C LYS A 21 36.27 -1.43 6.15
N LYS A 22 35.28 -1.64 5.28
CA LYS A 22 35.38 -1.27 3.86
C LYS A 22 35.04 0.21 3.74
N THR A 23 36.01 1.05 3.37
CA THR A 23 35.81 2.48 3.27
C THR A 23 36.07 3.01 1.86
N GLY A 24 35.49 4.17 1.56
CA GLY A 24 35.68 4.94 0.35
C GLY A 24 35.64 6.44 0.66
N LYS A 25 35.61 7.27 -0.37
CA LYS A 25 35.53 8.73 -0.24
C LYS A 25 34.52 9.31 -1.22
N VAL A 26 33.79 10.33 -0.80
CA VAL A 26 32.94 11.14 -1.66
C VAL A 26 33.80 11.92 -2.64
N ASN A 27 33.47 11.87 -3.94
CA ASN A 27 34.09 12.65 -4.98
C ASN A 27 33.29 13.91 -5.31
N ARG A 28 32.02 13.76 -5.57
CA ARG A 28 31.11 14.86 -5.91
C ARG A 28 29.66 14.50 -5.64
N ILE A 29 28.80 15.51 -5.64
CA ILE A 29 27.34 15.38 -5.52
C ILE A 29 26.71 15.98 -6.77
N ILE A 30 25.78 15.24 -7.39
CA ILE A 30 25.03 15.69 -8.56
C ILE A 30 23.53 15.49 -8.26
N GLY A 31 22.81 16.57 -8.00
CA GLY A 31 21.41 16.50 -7.61
C GLY A 31 21.21 15.65 -6.35
N LEU A 32 20.55 14.50 -6.48
CA LEU A 32 20.25 13.57 -5.38
C LEU A 32 21.33 12.47 -5.23
N VAL A 33 22.29 12.38 -6.14
CA VAL A 33 23.28 11.30 -6.19
C VAL A 33 24.62 11.76 -5.68
N ILE A 34 25.23 10.97 -4.82
CA ILE A 34 26.57 11.12 -4.30
C ILE A 34 27.47 10.10 -4.99
N GLU A 35 28.48 10.56 -5.71
CA GLU A 35 29.50 9.70 -6.33
C GLU A 35 30.67 9.52 -5.37
N GLY A 36 31.13 8.28 -5.22
CA GLY A 36 32.26 7.95 -4.37
C GLY A 36 33.20 6.90 -4.97
N ASP A 37 34.48 6.95 -4.58
CA ASP A 37 35.47 5.92 -4.87
C ASP A 37 35.45 4.86 -3.77
N GLY A 38 34.76 3.74 -4.02
CA GLY A 38 34.54 2.68 -3.03
C GLY A 38 33.52 3.08 -1.94
N PRO A 39 33.26 2.22 -0.94
CA PRO A 39 33.78 0.85 -0.77
C PRO A 39 33.31 -0.15 -1.84
N ALA A 40 33.98 -1.31 -1.94
CA ALA A 40 33.50 -2.41 -2.78
C ALA A 40 32.29 -3.08 -2.13
N VAL A 41 31.09 -2.74 -2.62
CA VAL A 41 29.78 -3.18 -2.11
C VAL A 41 28.82 -3.44 -3.26
N SER A 42 27.71 -4.10 -2.98
CA SER A 42 26.64 -4.40 -3.96
C SER A 42 25.63 -3.28 -4.08
N VAL A 43 24.85 -3.24 -5.17
CA VAL A 43 23.66 -2.37 -5.26
C VAL A 43 22.67 -2.79 -4.16
N GLY A 44 22.12 -1.79 -3.47
CA GLY A 44 21.22 -2.00 -2.34
C GLY A 44 21.89 -1.97 -0.97
N SER A 45 23.24 -2.09 -0.89
CA SER A 45 23.97 -2.00 0.38
C SER A 45 23.81 -0.63 1.04
N LEU A 46 23.77 -0.61 2.36
CA LEU A 46 23.80 0.62 3.15
C LEU A 46 25.25 1.02 3.45
N CYS A 47 25.47 2.33 3.36
CA CYS A 47 26.72 2.97 3.71
C CYS A 47 26.45 4.15 4.66
N THR A 48 27.39 4.42 5.54
CA THR A 48 27.39 5.63 6.37
C THR A 48 28.41 6.62 5.83
N ILE A 49 27.98 7.84 5.57
CA ILE A 49 28.84 8.95 5.14
C ILE A 49 29.14 9.83 6.35
N TYR A 50 30.39 10.15 6.57
CA TYR A 50 30.86 10.96 7.70
C TYR A 50 31.27 12.36 7.23
N PRO A 51 30.36 13.37 7.33
CA PRO A 51 30.70 14.78 7.11
C PRO A 51 31.61 15.28 8.23
N SER A 52 32.48 16.27 7.92
CA SER A 52 33.45 16.78 8.92
C SER A 52 32.83 17.49 10.12
N LYS A 53 31.63 18.06 9.98
CA LYS A 53 31.01 18.96 10.99
C LYS A 53 29.58 18.62 11.32
N ARG A 54 29.07 17.49 10.89
CA ARG A 54 27.67 17.05 11.10
C ARG A 54 27.60 15.57 11.49
N PRO A 55 26.47 15.12 12.06
CA PRO A 55 26.25 13.70 12.33
C PRO A 55 26.40 12.86 11.06
N PRO A 56 26.75 11.58 11.19
CA PRO A 56 26.80 10.64 10.07
C PRO A 56 25.47 10.54 9.37
N ILE A 57 25.50 10.37 8.04
CA ILE A 57 24.34 10.27 7.18
C ILE A 57 24.30 8.88 6.57
N GLN A 58 23.18 8.18 6.70
CA GLN A 58 22.99 6.90 6.00
C GLN A 58 22.65 7.15 4.52
N ALA A 59 23.22 6.34 3.66
CA ALA A 59 22.99 6.35 2.23
C ALA A 59 22.94 4.91 1.69
N GLN A 60 22.20 4.69 0.61
CA GLN A 60 22.10 3.41 -0.05
C GLN A 60 22.78 3.46 -1.41
N VAL A 61 23.46 2.38 -1.79
CA VAL A 61 24.05 2.21 -3.12
C VAL A 61 22.93 1.95 -4.12
N VAL A 62 22.75 2.86 -5.07
CA VAL A 62 21.68 2.80 -6.09
C VAL A 62 22.21 2.39 -7.47
N GLY A 63 23.51 2.37 -7.66
CA GLY A 63 24.14 1.97 -8.91
C GLY A 63 25.64 2.17 -8.92
N PHE A 64 26.20 1.98 -10.11
CA PHE A 64 27.63 2.19 -10.41
C PHE A 64 27.75 2.96 -11.71
N GLN A 65 28.74 3.83 -11.78
CA GLN A 65 29.13 4.49 -13.02
C GLN A 65 30.66 4.41 -13.16
N ASP A 66 31.13 3.78 -14.22
CA ASP A 66 32.56 3.43 -14.41
C ASP A 66 33.07 2.61 -13.21
N LYS A 67 33.98 3.16 -12.41
CA LYS A 67 34.54 2.53 -11.20
C LYS A 67 34.00 3.15 -9.90
N ARG A 68 32.99 4.03 -9.99
CA ARG A 68 32.43 4.76 -8.86
C ARG A 68 31.12 4.17 -8.41
N ILE A 69 30.89 4.22 -7.11
CA ILE A 69 29.59 3.91 -6.52
C ILE A 69 28.69 5.16 -6.58
N LEU A 70 27.43 4.93 -6.88
CA LEU A 70 26.37 5.94 -6.82
C LEU A 70 25.55 5.68 -5.57
N LEU A 71 25.55 6.65 -4.67
CA LEU A 71 24.84 6.60 -3.39
C LEU A 71 23.70 7.60 -3.40
N MET A 72 22.59 7.23 -2.76
CA MET A 72 21.49 8.14 -2.49
C MET A 72 21.23 8.21 -0.97
N PRO A 73 21.13 9.41 -0.38
CA PRO A 73 21.00 9.58 1.06
C PRO A 73 19.60 9.20 1.55
N LEU A 74 19.52 8.69 2.78
CA LEU A 74 18.28 8.46 3.55
C LEU A 74 17.89 9.65 4.43
N GLY A 75 18.49 10.79 4.19
CA GLY A 75 18.26 12.05 4.93
C GLY A 75 18.80 13.27 4.17
N ASP A 76 19.02 14.35 4.89
CA ASP A 76 19.57 15.60 4.32
C ASP A 76 21.05 15.45 3.95
N ILE A 77 21.43 15.96 2.78
CA ILE A 77 22.81 15.94 2.26
C ILE A 77 23.69 17.10 2.77
N MET A 78 23.12 18.02 3.54
CA MET A 78 23.85 19.19 4.00
C MET A 78 25.07 18.83 4.84
N GLY A 79 26.24 19.36 4.44
CA GLY A 79 27.51 19.17 5.12
C GLY A 79 28.35 18.01 4.55
N ILE A 80 27.86 17.27 3.58
CA ILE A 80 28.70 16.34 2.82
C ILE A 80 29.60 17.14 1.87
N GLU A 81 30.90 16.86 1.94
CA GLU A 81 31.91 17.54 1.15
C GLU A 81 32.78 16.51 0.41
N PRO A 82 33.47 16.90 -0.69
CA PRO A 82 34.46 16.03 -1.33
C PRO A 82 35.51 15.56 -0.32
N GLY A 83 35.77 14.24 -0.32
CA GLY A 83 36.69 13.61 0.65
C GLY A 83 36.01 13.07 1.90
N SER A 84 34.71 13.36 2.16
CA SER A 84 33.94 12.72 3.24
C SER A 84 34.08 11.19 3.15
N ILE A 85 34.29 10.55 4.30
CA ILE A 85 34.48 9.09 4.34
C ILE A 85 33.14 8.39 4.13
N ILE A 86 33.15 7.36 3.28
CA ILE A 86 32.03 6.43 3.09
C ILE A 86 32.44 5.10 3.74
N GLU A 87 31.64 4.60 4.67
CA GLU A 87 31.84 3.29 5.32
C GLU A 87 30.68 2.36 4.95
N ALA A 88 30.95 1.14 4.48
CA ALA A 88 29.94 0.12 4.27
C ALA A 88 29.41 -0.38 5.63
N THR A 89 28.10 -0.35 5.83
CA THR A 89 27.44 -0.71 7.09
C THR A 89 26.66 -2.02 6.99
N GLU A 90 25.84 -2.18 5.96
CA GLU A 90 25.03 -3.38 5.76
C GLU A 90 25.03 -3.78 4.28
N GLU A 91 25.30 -5.05 4.01
CA GLU A 91 25.26 -5.57 2.62
C GLU A 91 23.81 -5.81 2.18
N TYR A 92 22.96 -6.28 3.10
CA TYR A 92 21.54 -6.54 2.87
C TYR A 92 20.72 -5.79 3.91
N PRO A 93 20.00 -4.70 3.53
CA PRO A 93 19.19 -3.94 4.46
C PRO A 93 18.09 -4.80 5.11
N THR A 94 18.03 -4.75 6.42
CA THR A 94 17.04 -5.45 7.24
C THR A 94 16.19 -4.46 8.02
N TYR A 95 15.12 -4.94 8.65
CA TYR A 95 14.30 -4.16 9.56
C TYR A 95 13.99 -4.94 10.83
N GLN A 96 14.10 -4.27 11.97
CA GLN A 96 13.87 -4.83 13.30
C GLN A 96 12.38 -4.83 13.63
N LEU A 97 11.83 -5.97 14.02
CA LEU A 97 10.41 -6.21 14.18
C LEU A 97 10.05 -6.73 15.57
N SER A 98 8.88 -6.35 16.05
CA SER A 98 8.23 -6.90 17.24
C SER A 98 6.73 -6.58 17.27
N ASN A 99 5.97 -7.24 18.13
CA ASN A 99 4.56 -6.95 18.35
C ASN A 99 4.32 -5.55 18.95
N ALA A 100 5.37 -4.94 19.53
CA ALA A 100 5.31 -3.57 20.04
C ALA A 100 5.15 -2.50 18.92
N LEU A 101 5.19 -2.88 17.65
CA LEU A 101 4.86 -2.01 16.52
C LEU A 101 3.36 -1.67 16.45
N ILE A 102 2.47 -2.52 16.99
CA ILE A 102 1.03 -2.24 17.01
C ILE A 102 0.74 -0.99 17.82
N GLY A 103 -0.05 -0.07 17.28
CA GLY A 103 -0.38 1.22 17.87
C GLY A 103 0.69 2.29 17.71
N ARG A 104 1.71 2.04 16.87
CA ARG A 104 2.85 2.94 16.65
C ARG A 104 2.78 3.63 15.28
N ILE A 105 3.37 4.82 15.23
CA ILE A 105 3.57 5.60 14.02
C ILE A 105 5.07 5.75 13.82
N ILE A 106 5.56 5.31 12.66
CA ILE A 106 6.98 5.36 12.28
C ILE A 106 7.15 6.14 10.98
N ASP A 107 8.35 6.65 10.74
CA ASP A 107 8.70 7.32 9.49
C ASP A 107 9.08 6.34 8.36
N GLY A 108 9.48 6.88 7.18
CA GLY A 108 9.91 6.07 6.03
C GLY A 108 11.23 5.32 6.23
N ASN A 109 12.00 5.65 7.27
CA ASN A 109 13.20 4.91 7.66
C ASN A 109 12.91 3.83 8.71
N GLY A 110 11.68 3.84 9.30
CA GLY A 110 11.25 2.91 10.33
C GLY A 110 11.46 3.43 11.75
N GLU A 111 11.81 4.72 11.92
CA GLU A 111 12.02 5.33 13.22
C GLU A 111 10.69 5.83 13.80
N PRO A 112 10.43 5.66 15.11
CA PRO A 112 9.19 6.11 15.73
C PRO A 112 9.09 7.64 15.78
N ILE A 113 7.94 8.17 15.33
CA ILE A 113 7.65 9.62 15.30
C ILE A 113 6.46 10.01 16.20
N ASP A 114 5.89 9.06 16.92
CA ASP A 114 4.72 9.23 17.78
C ASP A 114 5.02 9.70 19.22
N GLY A 115 6.29 9.98 19.53
CA GLY A 115 6.73 10.44 20.86
C GLY A 115 6.67 9.37 21.97
N LYS A 116 6.34 8.11 21.64
CA LYS A 116 6.21 7.01 22.60
C LYS A 116 7.54 6.28 22.91
N GLY A 117 8.67 6.83 22.45
CA GLY A 117 10.00 6.25 22.65
C GLY A 117 10.33 5.10 21.69
N PRO A 118 11.52 4.48 21.84
CA PRO A 118 12.01 3.45 20.95
C PRO A 118 11.14 2.18 20.98
N ILE A 119 11.11 1.47 19.85
CA ILE A 119 10.38 0.21 19.70
C ILE A 119 11.36 -0.94 19.97
N PRO A 120 11.06 -1.84 20.95
CA PRO A 120 11.95 -2.98 21.22
C PRO A 120 12.00 -3.92 20.03
N ALA A 121 13.20 -4.32 19.63
CA ALA A 121 13.43 -5.28 18.56
C ALA A 121 13.46 -6.72 19.11
N VAL A 122 12.84 -7.67 18.38
CA VAL A 122 12.83 -9.09 18.74
C VAL A 122 13.39 -9.95 17.62
N VAL A 123 13.05 -9.63 16.36
CA VAL A 123 13.45 -10.38 15.18
C VAL A 123 13.80 -9.41 14.04
N GLU A 124 14.59 -9.88 13.10
CA GLU A 124 15.08 -9.10 11.97
C GLU A 124 14.66 -9.75 10.65
N TYR A 125 14.02 -8.98 9.76
CA TYR A 125 13.59 -9.42 8.44
C TYR A 125 14.28 -8.60 7.34
N PRO A 126 14.57 -9.22 6.18
CA PRO A 126 15.12 -8.49 5.04
C PRO A 126 14.06 -7.53 4.46
N LEU A 127 14.46 -6.29 4.16
CA LEU A 127 13.57 -5.32 3.50
C LEU A 127 13.22 -5.72 2.07
N MET A 128 14.19 -6.23 1.33
CA MET A 128 14.01 -6.70 -0.04
C MET A 128 13.72 -8.21 -0.05
N GLY A 129 12.60 -8.59 0.60
CA GLY A 129 12.13 -9.98 0.59
C GLY A 129 11.72 -10.42 -0.83
N SER A 130 11.88 -11.71 -1.12
CA SER A 130 11.37 -12.30 -2.35
C SER A 130 9.90 -12.65 -2.22
N PRO A 131 9.09 -12.49 -3.28
CA PRO A 131 7.74 -13.02 -3.29
C PRO A 131 7.74 -14.52 -2.98
N MET A 132 6.71 -14.96 -2.26
CA MET A 132 6.54 -16.37 -1.93
C MET A 132 6.37 -17.21 -3.19
N ASN A 133 6.90 -18.45 -3.16
CA ASN A 133 6.69 -19.41 -4.22
C ASN A 133 5.17 -19.61 -4.51
N PRO A 134 4.71 -19.41 -5.75
CA PRO A 134 3.29 -19.52 -6.08
C PRO A 134 2.64 -20.87 -5.70
N LEU A 135 3.42 -21.96 -5.70
CA LEU A 135 2.92 -23.30 -5.35
C LEU A 135 2.72 -23.51 -3.84
N GLU A 136 3.31 -22.64 -3.01
CA GLU A 136 3.16 -22.65 -1.56
C GLU A 136 1.99 -21.81 -1.07
N ARG A 137 1.39 -20.99 -1.95
CA ARG A 137 0.26 -20.13 -1.62
C ARG A 137 -1.02 -20.95 -1.47
N LYS A 138 -1.77 -20.72 -0.38
CA LYS A 138 -3.11 -21.26 -0.22
C LYS A 138 -4.09 -20.58 -1.18
N ARG A 139 -5.12 -21.32 -1.64
CA ARG A 139 -6.20 -20.74 -2.44
C ARG A 139 -7.03 -19.77 -1.59
N LEU A 140 -7.40 -18.66 -2.18
CA LEU A 140 -8.26 -17.64 -1.56
C LEU A 140 -9.72 -18.16 -1.56
N ARG A 141 -10.29 -18.40 -0.37
CA ARG A 141 -11.65 -18.95 -0.21
C ARG A 141 -12.46 -18.28 0.89
N GLU A 142 -11.80 -17.53 1.77
CA GLU A 142 -12.44 -16.90 2.90
C GLU A 142 -12.71 -15.44 2.61
N PRO A 143 -13.95 -14.95 2.78
CA PRO A 143 -14.25 -13.54 2.63
C PRO A 143 -13.63 -12.72 3.77
N LEU A 144 -13.16 -11.52 3.44
CA LEU A 144 -12.75 -10.52 4.40
C LEU A 144 -13.88 -9.49 4.55
N ASP A 145 -14.40 -9.34 5.76
CA ASP A 145 -15.33 -8.27 6.06
C ASP A 145 -14.58 -6.95 6.23
N ILE A 146 -14.98 -5.94 5.49
CA ILE A 146 -14.36 -4.61 5.54
C ILE A 146 -15.30 -3.51 6.03
N GLY A 147 -16.52 -3.88 6.48
CA GLY A 147 -17.49 -2.99 7.08
C GLY A 147 -18.09 -1.96 6.12
N VAL A 148 -17.91 -2.11 4.80
CA VAL A 148 -18.49 -1.25 3.77
C VAL A 148 -19.50 -2.04 2.95
N ARG A 149 -20.78 -1.70 3.09
CA ARG A 149 -21.94 -2.42 2.55
C ARG A 149 -21.83 -2.75 1.07
N SER A 150 -21.58 -1.73 0.25
CA SER A 150 -21.49 -1.89 -1.19
C SER A 150 -20.32 -2.78 -1.62
N ILE A 151 -19.21 -2.80 -0.87
CA ILE A 151 -18.07 -3.67 -1.15
C ILE A 151 -18.37 -5.09 -0.68
N ASN A 152 -18.82 -5.26 0.57
CA ASN A 152 -19.17 -6.57 1.12
C ASN A 152 -20.20 -7.30 0.24
N GLY A 153 -21.23 -6.58 -0.23
CA GLY A 153 -22.31 -7.19 -1.01
C GLY A 153 -22.04 -7.36 -2.50
N LEU A 154 -21.28 -6.45 -3.12
CA LEU A 154 -21.17 -6.39 -4.58
C LEU A 154 -19.77 -6.64 -5.15
N LEU A 155 -18.73 -6.52 -4.32
CA LEU A 155 -17.34 -6.65 -4.74
C LEU A 155 -16.54 -7.62 -3.86
N SER A 156 -17.11 -8.15 -2.85
CA SER A 156 -16.58 -9.07 -1.82
C SER A 156 -15.10 -9.38 -1.90
N PHE A 157 -14.34 -8.99 -0.87
CA PHE A 157 -12.91 -9.29 -0.79
C PHE A 157 -12.64 -10.67 -0.24
N ALA A 158 -11.54 -11.29 -0.70
CA ALA A 158 -10.98 -12.47 -0.08
C ALA A 158 -9.81 -12.11 0.86
N LYS A 159 -9.65 -12.86 1.94
CA LYS A 159 -8.41 -12.82 2.73
C LYS A 159 -7.22 -13.20 1.85
N GLY A 160 -6.18 -12.37 1.84
CA GLY A 160 -5.02 -12.54 0.97
C GLY A 160 -5.19 -12.01 -0.46
N GLN A 161 -6.30 -11.36 -0.81
CA GLN A 161 -6.52 -10.75 -2.12
C GLN A 161 -5.77 -9.42 -2.24
N ARG A 162 -5.37 -9.09 -3.46
CA ARG A 162 -4.74 -7.80 -3.80
C ARG A 162 -5.69 -6.96 -4.64
N LEU A 163 -6.03 -5.78 -4.14
CA LEU A 163 -7.02 -4.90 -4.76
C LEU A 163 -6.47 -3.48 -4.93
N GLY A 164 -6.89 -2.83 -6.01
CA GLY A 164 -6.61 -1.42 -6.27
C GLY A 164 -7.78 -0.52 -5.87
N ILE A 165 -7.51 0.66 -5.30
CA ILE A 165 -8.46 1.77 -5.27
C ILE A 165 -7.97 2.82 -6.25
N LEU A 166 -8.66 2.95 -7.38
CA LEU A 166 -8.35 3.93 -8.42
C LEU A 166 -9.18 5.19 -8.16
N ALA A 167 -8.50 6.30 -7.91
CA ALA A 167 -9.17 7.51 -7.46
C ALA A 167 -8.51 8.77 -8.01
N GLY A 168 -9.31 9.71 -8.48
CA GLY A 168 -8.87 11.09 -8.66
C GLY A 168 -8.69 11.82 -7.32
N THR A 169 -8.30 13.09 -7.37
CA THR A 169 -8.19 13.93 -6.16
C THR A 169 -9.57 14.35 -5.65
N GLY A 170 -9.79 14.33 -4.33
CA GLY A 170 -10.99 14.88 -3.69
C GLY A 170 -12.26 14.04 -3.77
N VAL A 171 -12.17 12.76 -4.15
CA VAL A 171 -13.34 11.85 -4.28
C VAL A 171 -13.64 11.03 -3.02
N GLY A 172 -12.98 11.30 -1.89
CA GLY A 172 -13.21 10.61 -0.63
C GLY A 172 -12.34 9.36 -0.40
N LYS A 173 -11.21 9.19 -1.13
CA LYS A 173 -10.27 8.07 -1.00
C LYS A 173 -9.84 7.83 0.44
N SER A 174 -9.31 8.84 1.14
CA SER A 174 -8.78 8.71 2.50
C SER A 174 -9.88 8.39 3.52
N VAL A 175 -11.09 8.92 3.31
CA VAL A 175 -12.27 8.61 4.13
C VAL A 175 -12.63 7.13 3.97
N LEU A 176 -12.72 6.62 2.73
CA LEU A 176 -13.02 5.21 2.48
C LEU A 176 -11.94 4.29 3.11
N MET A 177 -10.67 4.63 2.97
CA MET A 177 -9.58 3.88 3.62
C MET A 177 -9.73 3.86 5.14
N GLY A 178 -10.07 4.99 5.76
CA GLY A 178 -10.34 5.07 7.18
C GLY A 178 -11.54 4.22 7.61
N MET A 179 -12.64 4.23 6.85
CA MET A 179 -13.80 3.37 7.09
C MET A 179 -13.39 1.89 7.07
N ILE A 180 -12.63 1.46 6.07
CA ILE A 180 -12.14 0.09 5.94
C ILE A 180 -11.21 -0.27 7.11
N ALA A 181 -10.23 0.58 7.44
CA ALA A 181 -9.28 0.32 8.53
C ALA A 181 -9.96 0.17 9.90
N ARG A 182 -11.01 0.97 10.18
CA ARG A 182 -11.77 0.88 11.43
C ARG A 182 -12.67 -0.35 11.51
N ASN A 183 -13.27 -0.74 10.39
CA ASN A 183 -14.39 -1.68 10.39
C ASN A 183 -14.03 -3.10 9.91
N THR A 184 -12.83 -3.29 9.35
CA THR A 184 -12.40 -4.63 8.90
C THR A 184 -12.29 -5.63 10.04
N ASN A 185 -12.52 -6.90 9.76
CA ASN A 185 -12.27 -8.02 10.68
C ASN A 185 -10.85 -8.60 10.57
N ALA A 186 -9.93 -7.93 9.85
CA ALA A 186 -8.51 -8.29 9.88
C ALA A 186 -7.92 -8.11 11.30
N ASP A 187 -6.95 -8.94 11.68
CA ASP A 187 -6.33 -8.89 13.02
C ASP A 187 -5.46 -7.64 13.20
N VAL A 188 -4.68 -7.30 12.17
CA VAL A 188 -3.75 -6.18 12.18
C VAL A 188 -3.86 -5.38 10.88
N ASN A 189 -3.88 -4.05 10.99
CA ASN A 189 -3.72 -3.17 9.84
C ASN A 189 -2.28 -2.67 9.76
N VAL A 190 -1.70 -2.68 8.57
CA VAL A 190 -0.43 -2.00 8.27
C VAL A 190 -0.72 -0.95 7.21
N ILE A 191 -0.53 0.32 7.58
CA ILE A 191 -0.94 1.46 6.75
C ILE A 191 0.29 2.25 6.34
N ALA A 192 0.60 2.25 5.05
CA ALA A 192 1.72 2.98 4.46
C ALA A 192 1.22 4.25 3.75
N LEU A 193 1.51 5.41 4.32
CA LEU A 193 1.22 6.72 3.75
C LEU A 193 2.48 7.21 3.01
N ILE A 194 2.55 6.92 1.71
CA ILE A 194 3.74 7.15 0.89
C ILE A 194 3.57 8.37 0.00
N GLY A 195 4.37 9.40 0.22
CA GLY A 195 4.39 10.62 -0.58
C GLY A 195 3.15 11.50 -0.41
N GLU A 196 2.35 11.28 0.61
CA GLU A 196 1.23 12.15 0.96
C GLU A 196 1.72 13.41 1.70
N ARG A 197 0.95 14.49 1.69
CA ARG A 197 1.33 15.72 2.37
C ARG A 197 1.28 15.54 3.89
N GLY A 198 2.20 16.14 4.63
CA GLY A 198 2.24 16.02 6.10
C GLY A 198 0.92 16.38 6.78
N ARG A 199 0.15 17.36 6.25
CA ARG A 199 -1.20 17.68 6.75
C ARG A 199 -2.19 16.53 6.54
N GLU A 200 -2.18 15.91 5.36
CA GLU A 200 -3.08 14.80 5.02
C GLU A 200 -2.74 13.54 5.82
N VAL A 201 -1.45 13.31 6.11
CA VAL A 201 -1.00 12.23 7.02
C VAL A 201 -1.59 12.43 8.41
N LYS A 202 -1.49 13.64 8.96
CA LYS A 202 -2.03 13.96 10.29
C LYS A 202 -3.55 13.80 10.34
N GLU A 203 -4.27 14.38 9.37
CA GLU A 203 -5.72 14.28 9.23
C GLU A 203 -6.18 12.82 9.12
N PHE A 204 -5.47 12.00 8.34
CA PHE A 204 -5.80 10.58 8.23
C PHE A 204 -5.68 9.85 9.58
N ILE A 205 -4.61 10.09 10.33
CA ILE A 205 -4.36 9.42 11.62
C ILE A 205 -5.38 9.88 12.67
N GLU A 206 -5.62 11.19 12.78
CA GLU A 206 -6.47 11.75 13.84
C GLU A 206 -7.98 11.60 13.56
N GLU A 207 -8.42 11.82 12.31
CA GLU A 207 -9.84 11.88 11.97
C GLU A 207 -10.34 10.61 11.26
N ASN A 208 -9.58 10.09 10.27
CA ASN A 208 -10.03 8.95 9.49
C ASN A 208 -9.78 7.61 10.19
N LEU A 209 -8.60 7.43 10.80
CA LEU A 209 -8.25 6.21 11.54
C LEU A 209 -8.74 6.29 12.99
N GLY A 210 -8.48 7.40 13.66
CA GLY A 210 -8.82 7.63 15.07
C GLY A 210 -8.06 6.73 16.04
N GLU A 211 -8.29 6.94 17.35
CA GLU A 211 -7.60 6.18 18.40
C GLU A 211 -7.91 4.68 18.34
N GLU A 212 -9.16 4.31 18.12
CA GLU A 212 -9.57 2.89 18.08
C GLU A 212 -8.98 2.17 16.88
N GLY A 213 -8.95 2.79 15.71
CA GLY A 213 -8.30 2.23 14.53
C GLY A 213 -6.79 2.10 14.71
N LEU A 214 -6.15 3.07 15.37
CA LEU A 214 -4.70 3.05 15.64
C LEU A 214 -4.32 1.91 16.58
N LYS A 215 -5.13 1.54 17.57
CA LYS A 215 -4.82 0.45 18.54
C LYS A 215 -4.52 -0.89 17.87
N ARG A 216 -5.00 -1.13 16.67
CA ARG A 216 -4.78 -2.36 15.89
C ARG A 216 -4.02 -2.11 14.58
N SER A 217 -3.36 -0.95 14.49
CA SER A 217 -2.66 -0.55 13.27
C SER A 217 -1.20 -0.24 13.54
N VAL A 218 -0.38 -0.42 12.51
CA VAL A 218 0.96 0.16 12.39
C VAL A 218 0.92 1.17 11.26
N VAL A 219 1.30 2.42 11.50
CA VAL A 219 1.29 3.47 10.48
C VAL A 219 2.71 3.84 10.10
N ILE A 220 3.01 3.79 8.80
CA ILE A 220 4.28 4.21 8.21
C ILE A 220 4.04 5.51 7.44
N ALA A 221 4.64 6.61 7.87
CA ALA A 221 4.47 7.93 7.29
C ALA A 221 5.75 8.38 6.57
N ALA A 222 5.79 8.21 5.24
CA ALA A 222 6.86 8.72 4.39
C ALA A 222 6.31 9.88 3.52
N ALA A 223 6.26 11.08 4.09
CA ALA A 223 5.61 12.25 3.49
C ALA A 223 6.29 12.72 2.20
N SER A 224 5.61 13.60 1.46
CA SER A 224 6.04 14.06 0.12
C SER A 224 7.32 14.90 0.11
N ASP A 225 7.69 15.50 1.24
CA ASP A 225 8.93 16.27 1.44
C ASP A 225 10.15 15.38 1.73
N GLN A 226 9.95 14.09 1.99
CA GLN A 226 11.02 13.14 2.22
C GLN A 226 11.75 12.76 0.91
N PRO A 227 13.07 12.43 0.99
CA PRO A 227 13.83 11.94 -0.16
C PRO A 227 13.14 10.75 -0.87
N PRO A 228 13.31 10.59 -2.20
CA PRO A 228 12.65 9.52 -2.95
C PRO A 228 13.00 8.13 -2.42
N LEU A 229 14.23 7.91 -1.97
CA LEU A 229 14.66 6.64 -1.39
C LEU A 229 13.95 6.33 -0.07
N VAL A 230 13.67 7.33 0.77
CA VAL A 230 12.93 7.18 2.03
C VAL A 230 11.47 6.82 1.75
N ARG A 231 10.84 7.45 0.75
CA ARG A 231 9.47 7.11 0.30
C ARG A 231 9.40 5.67 -0.22
N LEU A 232 10.40 5.24 -1.00
CA LEU A 232 10.50 3.86 -1.49
C LEU A 232 10.68 2.87 -0.32
N ARG A 233 11.61 3.18 0.61
CA ARG A 233 11.92 2.37 1.78
C ARG A 233 10.71 2.19 2.70
N GLY A 234 9.90 3.23 2.92
CA GLY A 234 8.68 3.16 3.71
C GLY A 234 7.68 2.13 3.19
N ALA A 235 7.54 2.00 1.86
CA ALA A 235 6.68 0.98 1.26
C ALA A 235 7.21 -0.45 1.50
N TYR A 236 8.53 -0.65 1.44
CA TYR A 236 9.15 -1.94 1.76
C TYR A 236 9.05 -2.27 3.25
N ILE A 237 9.28 -1.30 4.15
CA ILE A 237 9.10 -1.48 5.61
C ILE A 237 7.67 -1.91 5.92
N ALA A 238 6.66 -1.25 5.36
CA ALA A 238 5.26 -1.60 5.55
C ALA A 238 4.98 -3.05 5.10
N THR A 239 5.49 -3.44 3.93
CA THR A 239 5.31 -4.78 3.41
C THR A 239 6.01 -5.82 4.31
N THR A 240 7.22 -5.52 4.79
CA THR A 240 7.98 -6.39 5.69
C THR A 240 7.29 -6.55 7.07
N ILE A 241 6.69 -5.47 7.60
CA ILE A 241 5.88 -5.53 8.82
C ILE A 241 4.64 -6.41 8.61
N ALA A 242 3.98 -6.29 7.46
CA ALA A 242 2.83 -7.13 7.13
C ALA A 242 3.23 -8.62 7.02
N GLU A 243 4.37 -8.93 6.43
CA GLU A 243 4.91 -10.30 6.37
C GLU A 243 5.19 -10.87 7.75
N TYR A 244 5.76 -10.07 8.65
CA TYR A 244 6.04 -10.48 10.03
C TYR A 244 4.75 -10.89 10.77
N PHE A 245 3.68 -10.10 10.69
CA PHE A 245 2.42 -10.46 11.32
C PHE A 245 1.73 -11.64 10.64
N ARG A 246 1.76 -11.72 9.30
CA ARG A 246 1.27 -12.90 8.57
C ARG A 246 1.97 -14.18 9.04
N ASP A 247 3.29 -14.15 9.20
CA ASP A 247 4.07 -15.32 9.58
C ASP A 247 3.80 -15.78 11.02
N GLN A 248 3.18 -14.92 11.84
CA GLN A 248 2.63 -15.25 13.14
C GLN A 248 1.19 -15.82 13.09
N GLY A 249 0.61 -15.98 11.89
CA GLY A 249 -0.73 -16.50 11.70
C GLY A 249 -1.84 -15.46 11.67
N ASN A 250 -1.51 -14.16 11.65
CA ASN A 250 -2.53 -13.10 11.60
C ASN A 250 -3.03 -12.86 10.17
N ASP A 251 -4.30 -12.49 10.06
CA ASP A 251 -4.88 -11.90 8.86
C ASP A 251 -4.57 -10.40 8.86
N VAL A 252 -3.69 -9.98 7.97
CA VAL A 252 -3.19 -8.61 7.88
C VAL A 252 -3.88 -7.86 6.73
N LEU A 253 -4.37 -6.66 7.01
CA LEU A 253 -4.75 -5.70 5.97
C LEU A 253 -3.60 -4.72 5.73
N LEU A 254 -2.90 -4.88 4.61
CA LEU A 254 -1.87 -3.94 4.16
C LEU A 254 -2.52 -2.87 3.25
N MET A 255 -2.54 -1.64 3.71
CA MET A 255 -3.03 -0.49 2.95
C MET A 255 -1.86 0.39 2.54
N MET A 256 -1.72 0.70 1.25
CA MET A 256 -0.63 1.56 0.73
C MET A 256 -1.19 2.74 -0.04
N ASP A 257 -1.05 3.92 0.50
CA ASP A 257 -1.45 5.20 -0.09
C ASP A 257 -0.21 6.10 -0.33
N SER A 258 0.31 6.15 -1.58
CA SER A 258 -0.17 5.48 -2.78
C SER A 258 0.96 4.77 -3.54
N VAL A 259 0.59 3.74 -4.28
CA VAL A 259 1.51 3.07 -5.22
C VAL A 259 2.00 4.03 -6.32
N THR A 260 1.17 5.00 -6.73
CA THR A 260 1.58 6.06 -7.68
C THR A 260 2.76 6.86 -7.13
N ARG A 261 2.76 7.20 -5.84
CA ARG A 261 3.87 7.93 -5.20
C ARG A 261 5.12 7.08 -5.06
N PHE A 262 4.97 5.77 -4.79
CA PHE A 262 6.07 4.81 -4.86
C PHE A 262 6.69 4.78 -6.27
N ALA A 263 5.88 4.69 -7.32
CA ALA A 263 6.32 4.69 -8.70
C ALA A 263 7.04 6.00 -9.08
N LEU A 264 6.54 7.15 -8.61
CA LEU A 264 7.17 8.46 -8.81
C LEU A 264 8.52 8.55 -8.09
N ALA A 265 8.63 8.03 -6.86
CA ALA A 265 9.91 7.97 -6.14
C ALA A 265 10.94 7.12 -6.88
N GLN A 266 10.54 5.95 -7.39
CA GLN A 266 11.42 5.11 -8.20
C GLN A 266 11.83 5.77 -9.51
N ARG A 267 10.91 6.51 -10.16
CA ARG A 267 11.22 7.30 -11.36
C ARG A 267 12.31 8.34 -11.07
N GLU A 268 12.19 9.08 -9.96
CA GLU A 268 13.18 10.07 -9.55
C GLU A 268 14.55 9.41 -9.33
N ILE A 269 14.60 8.23 -8.71
CA ILE A 269 15.83 7.45 -8.50
C ILE A 269 16.40 7.02 -9.84
N GLY A 270 15.62 6.36 -10.70
CA GLY A 270 16.06 5.84 -11.99
C GLY A 270 16.63 6.94 -12.89
N LEU A 271 15.92 8.08 -13.01
CA LEU A 271 16.41 9.23 -13.78
C LEU A 271 17.71 9.79 -13.22
N SER A 272 17.86 9.83 -11.89
CA SER A 272 19.06 10.36 -11.22
C SER A 272 20.30 9.49 -11.46
N VAL A 273 20.14 8.17 -11.67
CA VAL A 273 21.23 7.26 -12.01
C VAL A 273 21.43 7.06 -13.50
N GLY A 274 20.65 7.78 -14.33
CA GLY A 274 20.81 7.79 -15.80
C GLY A 274 19.97 6.75 -16.55
N GLU A 275 18.96 6.14 -15.94
CA GLU A 275 17.99 5.33 -16.69
C GLU A 275 17.25 6.18 -17.73
N PRO A 276 17.10 5.70 -18.97
CA PRO A 276 16.33 6.42 -19.98
C PRO A 276 14.82 6.44 -19.63
N PRO A 277 14.15 7.59 -19.78
CA PRO A 277 12.70 7.64 -19.61
C PRO A 277 11.98 6.88 -20.73
N THR A 278 10.86 6.24 -20.37
CA THR A 278 9.93 5.56 -21.28
C THR A 278 8.58 6.26 -21.29
N THR A 279 7.47 5.53 -21.33
CA THR A 279 6.11 6.06 -21.41
C THR A 279 5.82 7.05 -20.26
N ARG A 280 5.36 8.25 -20.60
CA ARG A 280 5.07 9.36 -19.66
C ARG A 280 6.23 9.69 -18.71
N GLY A 281 7.49 9.44 -19.14
CA GLY A 281 8.68 9.75 -18.36
C GLY A 281 9.00 8.78 -17.24
N PHE A 282 8.30 7.66 -17.12
CA PHE A 282 8.67 6.59 -16.19
C PHE A 282 9.89 5.80 -16.69
N THR A 283 10.70 5.30 -15.75
CA THR A 283 11.87 4.48 -16.06
C THR A 283 11.51 3.00 -16.08
N PRO A 284 12.25 2.13 -16.81
CA PRO A 284 12.00 0.69 -16.84
C PRO A 284 11.99 0.03 -15.47
N SER A 285 12.83 0.52 -14.54
CA SER A 285 12.91 0.01 -13.17
C SER A 285 11.58 0.13 -12.41
N VAL A 286 10.76 1.15 -12.67
CA VAL A 286 9.42 1.31 -12.06
C VAL A 286 8.55 0.09 -12.35
N PHE A 287 8.45 -0.29 -13.62
CA PHE A 287 7.61 -1.42 -14.05
C PHE A 287 8.15 -2.78 -13.61
N SER A 288 9.47 -2.89 -13.37
CA SER A 288 10.08 -4.11 -12.85
C SER A 288 9.91 -4.26 -11.32
N LEU A 289 9.81 -3.16 -10.58
CA LEU A 289 9.67 -3.17 -9.11
C LEU A 289 8.22 -3.29 -8.64
N LEU A 290 7.26 -2.75 -9.39
CA LEU A 290 5.84 -2.85 -9.03
C LEU A 290 5.38 -4.29 -8.79
N PRO A 291 5.58 -5.26 -9.70
CA PRO A 291 5.21 -6.65 -9.45
C PRO A 291 5.93 -7.23 -8.23
N LYS A 292 7.21 -6.93 -8.05
CA LYS A 292 8.00 -7.45 -6.92
C LYS A 292 7.47 -6.98 -5.56
N LEU A 293 6.99 -5.75 -5.48
CA LEU A 293 6.38 -5.21 -4.26
C LEU A 293 4.98 -5.80 -4.03
N LEU A 294 4.11 -5.71 -5.04
CA LEU A 294 2.69 -6.06 -4.92
C LEU A 294 2.48 -7.57 -4.74
N GLU A 295 3.34 -8.40 -5.33
CA GLU A 295 3.29 -9.86 -5.21
C GLU A 295 3.74 -10.38 -3.82
N ARG A 296 4.31 -9.54 -2.94
CA ARG A 296 4.63 -9.93 -1.56
C ARG A 296 3.37 -10.10 -0.70
N ALA A 297 2.28 -9.41 -1.01
CA ALA A 297 0.99 -9.66 -0.39
C ALA A 297 0.37 -10.97 -0.89
N GLY A 298 -0.54 -11.51 -0.11
CA GLY A 298 -1.23 -12.77 -0.40
C GLY A 298 -1.20 -13.75 0.75
N THR A 299 -1.61 -14.98 0.47
CA THR A 299 -1.53 -16.11 1.39
C THR A 299 -0.13 -16.72 1.43
N SER A 300 0.15 -17.48 2.49
CA SER A 300 1.36 -18.30 2.64
C SER A 300 0.99 -19.76 2.85
N SER A 301 1.97 -20.62 3.08
CA SER A 301 1.76 -22.00 3.56
C SER A 301 1.26 -22.03 5.00
N GLY A 302 1.49 -20.95 5.78
CA GLY A 302 0.99 -20.75 7.14
C GLY A 302 -0.50 -20.41 7.20
N GLU A 303 -1.01 -20.08 8.37
CA GLU A 303 -2.44 -19.75 8.56
C GLU A 303 -2.73 -18.28 8.23
N GLY A 304 -1.77 -17.38 8.42
CA GLY A 304 -1.94 -15.96 8.17
C GLY A 304 -2.00 -15.56 6.69
N SER A 305 -2.57 -14.40 6.45
CA SER A 305 -2.68 -13.81 5.11
C SER A 305 -2.36 -12.31 5.11
N ILE A 306 -1.98 -11.76 3.93
CA ILE A 306 -1.89 -10.33 3.69
C ILE A 306 -2.87 -9.95 2.61
N THR A 307 -3.96 -9.29 2.98
CA THR A 307 -4.85 -8.64 2.02
C THR A 307 -4.28 -7.27 1.68
N GLY A 308 -3.91 -7.06 0.42
CA GLY A 308 -3.31 -5.82 -0.05
C GLY A 308 -4.36 -4.87 -0.64
N LEU A 309 -4.44 -3.65 -0.11
CA LEU A 309 -5.27 -2.58 -0.64
C LEU A 309 -4.38 -1.42 -1.08
N TYR A 310 -4.25 -1.26 -2.39
CA TYR A 310 -3.29 -0.36 -3.02
C TYR A 310 -4.00 0.80 -3.71
N THR A 311 -3.76 2.03 -3.25
CA THR A 311 -4.36 3.18 -3.93
C THR A 311 -3.52 3.60 -5.12
N VAL A 312 -4.21 3.97 -6.19
CA VAL A 312 -3.62 4.52 -7.41
C VAL A 312 -4.27 5.87 -7.69
N LEU A 313 -3.45 6.91 -7.75
CA LEU A 313 -3.91 8.24 -8.14
C LEU A 313 -4.07 8.28 -9.66
N VAL A 314 -5.27 8.58 -10.12
CA VAL A 314 -5.62 8.65 -11.55
C VAL A 314 -5.83 10.12 -11.92
N GLU A 315 -4.92 10.67 -12.72
CA GLU A 315 -5.02 12.05 -13.17
C GLU A 315 -6.08 12.19 -14.26
N GLY A 316 -6.99 13.14 -14.10
CA GLY A 316 -8.04 13.39 -15.10
C GLY A 316 -9.02 12.23 -15.28
N ASP A 317 -9.11 11.32 -14.28
CA ASP A 317 -9.94 10.11 -14.33
C ASP A 317 -9.59 9.15 -15.49
N ASP A 318 -8.34 9.24 -16.04
CA ASP A 318 -7.82 8.38 -17.11
C ASP A 318 -7.28 7.06 -16.56
N LEU A 319 -8.12 6.04 -16.52
CA LEU A 319 -7.76 4.68 -16.07
C LEU A 319 -6.68 4.00 -16.95
N ASN A 320 -6.33 4.57 -18.11
CA ASN A 320 -5.32 4.02 -19.02
C ASN A 320 -3.92 4.63 -18.79
N GLU A 321 -3.73 5.34 -17.67
CA GLU A 321 -2.40 5.77 -17.28
C GLU A 321 -1.45 4.58 -17.05
N PRO A 322 -0.15 4.69 -17.40
CA PRO A 322 0.79 3.57 -17.34
C PRO A 322 0.85 2.86 -15.98
N ILE A 323 0.78 3.61 -14.88
CA ILE A 323 0.80 3.01 -13.53
C ILE A 323 -0.54 2.34 -13.22
N SER A 324 -1.67 2.97 -13.56
CA SER A 324 -3.00 2.38 -13.38
C SER A 324 -3.14 1.08 -14.16
N ASP A 325 -2.70 1.06 -15.41
CA ASP A 325 -2.75 -0.13 -16.25
C ASP A 325 -1.84 -1.25 -15.73
N ALA A 326 -0.58 -0.92 -15.40
CA ALA A 326 0.36 -1.87 -14.82
C ALA A 326 -0.15 -2.49 -13.51
N VAL A 327 -0.70 -1.66 -12.61
CA VAL A 327 -1.24 -2.12 -11.32
C VAL A 327 -2.48 -3.00 -11.53
N ARG A 328 -3.41 -2.61 -12.42
CA ARG A 328 -4.60 -3.43 -12.75
C ARG A 328 -4.25 -4.78 -13.35
N ALA A 329 -3.15 -4.87 -14.10
CA ALA A 329 -2.66 -6.14 -14.65
C ALA A 329 -2.12 -7.09 -13.59
N ILE A 330 -1.56 -6.57 -12.48
CA ILE A 330 -0.96 -7.35 -11.39
C ILE A 330 -2.00 -7.76 -10.35
N LEU A 331 -2.99 -6.89 -10.05
CA LEU A 331 -3.93 -7.07 -8.97
C LEU A 331 -5.11 -7.97 -9.33
N ASP A 332 -5.76 -8.52 -8.32
CA ASP A 332 -6.90 -9.45 -8.43
C ASP A 332 -8.26 -8.72 -8.55
N GLY A 333 -8.26 -7.42 -8.65
CA GLY A 333 -9.43 -6.56 -8.82
C GLY A 333 -9.15 -5.11 -8.47
N HIS A 334 -10.15 -4.25 -8.65
CA HIS A 334 -10.04 -2.83 -8.35
C HIS A 334 -11.41 -2.20 -8.04
N ILE A 335 -11.37 -1.16 -7.22
CA ILE A 335 -12.47 -0.25 -6.93
C ILE A 335 -12.18 1.07 -7.62
N VAL A 336 -13.13 1.59 -8.35
CA VAL A 336 -13.08 2.91 -8.97
C VAL A 336 -13.88 3.89 -8.13
N LEU A 337 -13.27 5.01 -7.73
CA LEU A 337 -13.98 6.12 -7.10
C LEU A 337 -14.30 7.17 -8.16
N SER A 338 -15.59 7.47 -8.32
CA SER A 338 -16.09 8.38 -9.34
C SER A 338 -16.22 9.82 -8.83
N ARG A 339 -15.69 10.77 -9.58
CA ARG A 339 -15.88 12.20 -9.33
C ARG A 339 -17.33 12.63 -9.56
N GLU A 340 -17.99 12.00 -10.53
CA GLU A 340 -19.41 12.24 -10.80
C GLU A 340 -20.28 11.89 -9.60
N LEU A 341 -20.09 10.69 -9.02
CA LEU A 341 -20.82 10.30 -7.80
C LEU A 341 -20.52 11.24 -6.63
N ALA A 342 -19.25 11.62 -6.44
CA ALA A 342 -18.86 12.57 -5.39
C ALA A 342 -19.55 13.94 -5.58
N SER A 343 -19.63 14.45 -6.82
CA SER A 343 -20.30 15.73 -7.12
C SER A 343 -21.81 15.70 -6.86
N HIS A 344 -22.43 14.51 -6.91
CA HIS A 344 -23.83 14.27 -6.54
C HIS A 344 -24.02 13.90 -5.06
N ASN A 345 -23.00 14.15 -4.22
CA ASN A 345 -23.04 13.85 -2.79
C ASN A 345 -23.35 12.37 -2.48
N HIS A 346 -22.85 11.47 -3.33
CA HIS A 346 -22.98 10.02 -3.18
C HIS A 346 -21.67 9.48 -2.57
N TYR A 347 -21.72 9.12 -1.29
CA TYR A 347 -20.56 8.60 -0.55
C TYR A 347 -20.86 7.27 0.15
N PRO A 348 -19.88 6.32 0.16
CA PRO A 348 -18.63 6.39 -0.58
C PRO A 348 -18.87 6.45 -2.11
N ALA A 349 -18.03 7.19 -2.83
CA ALA A 349 -18.23 7.46 -4.25
C ALA A 349 -17.76 6.28 -5.13
N ILE A 350 -18.16 5.06 -4.77
CA ILE A 350 -17.74 3.82 -5.43
C ILE A 350 -18.57 3.60 -6.69
N ASP A 351 -17.91 3.60 -7.84
CA ASP A 351 -18.52 3.19 -9.10
C ASP A 351 -18.53 1.66 -9.19
N ILE A 352 -19.66 1.07 -8.84
CA ILE A 352 -19.83 -0.39 -8.80
C ILE A 352 -19.76 -1.02 -10.19
N LEU A 353 -20.18 -0.30 -11.23
CA LEU A 353 -20.18 -0.83 -12.60
C LEU A 353 -18.77 -0.90 -13.20
N ASN A 354 -17.91 0.05 -12.85
CA ASN A 354 -16.50 0.08 -13.25
C ASN A 354 -15.56 -0.60 -12.27
N SER A 355 -16.08 -1.17 -11.17
CA SER A 355 -15.30 -1.89 -10.16
C SER A 355 -15.41 -3.39 -10.35
N VAL A 356 -14.31 -4.11 -10.09
CA VAL A 356 -14.23 -5.56 -10.31
C VAL A 356 -13.50 -6.24 -9.15
N SER A 357 -14.09 -7.33 -8.61
CA SER A 357 -13.39 -8.33 -7.81
C SER A 357 -13.38 -9.65 -8.59
N ARG A 358 -12.19 -10.08 -9.04
CA ARG A 358 -12.05 -11.29 -9.88
C ARG A 358 -12.29 -12.58 -9.06
N LEU A 359 -12.13 -12.50 -7.74
CA LEU A 359 -12.21 -13.64 -6.84
C LEU A 359 -13.58 -13.76 -6.13
N MET A 360 -14.49 -12.83 -6.34
CA MET A 360 -15.80 -12.86 -5.67
C MET A 360 -16.51 -14.21 -5.85
N ILE A 361 -16.47 -14.76 -7.06
CA ILE A 361 -17.11 -16.05 -7.38
C ILE A 361 -16.56 -17.23 -6.56
N ASP A 362 -15.30 -17.16 -6.14
CA ASP A 362 -14.61 -18.22 -5.41
C ASP A 362 -14.81 -18.13 -3.88
N VAL A 363 -15.23 -16.97 -3.38
CA VAL A 363 -15.30 -16.67 -1.93
C VAL A 363 -16.71 -16.49 -1.39
N VAL A 364 -17.70 -16.31 -2.25
CA VAL A 364 -19.10 -16.14 -1.83
C VAL A 364 -19.95 -17.32 -2.27
N SER A 365 -21.13 -17.51 -1.65
CA SER A 365 -22.10 -18.50 -2.12
C SER A 365 -22.62 -18.15 -3.52
N LYS A 366 -23.07 -19.15 -4.27
CA LYS A 366 -23.70 -18.94 -5.58
C LYS A 366 -24.90 -17.98 -5.49
N GLU A 367 -25.72 -18.10 -4.44
CA GLU A 367 -26.86 -17.21 -4.19
C GLU A 367 -26.39 -15.74 -4.09
N HIS A 368 -25.34 -15.50 -3.29
CA HIS A 368 -24.76 -14.15 -3.14
C HIS A 368 -24.25 -13.60 -4.47
N TYR A 369 -23.49 -14.41 -5.20
CA TYR A 369 -22.96 -14.00 -6.50
C TYR A 369 -24.08 -13.64 -7.48
N ASP A 370 -25.11 -14.49 -7.59
CA ASP A 370 -26.26 -14.28 -8.49
C ASP A 370 -27.05 -13.00 -8.11
N LEU A 371 -27.24 -12.73 -6.81
CA LEU A 371 -27.85 -11.48 -6.32
C LEU A 371 -27.00 -10.25 -6.68
N SER A 372 -25.69 -10.32 -6.48
CA SER A 372 -24.78 -9.24 -6.86
C SER A 372 -24.82 -8.94 -8.36
N MET A 373 -24.83 -9.98 -9.19
CA MET A 373 -24.92 -9.83 -10.65
C MET A 373 -26.24 -9.21 -11.07
N LYS A 374 -27.36 -9.66 -10.46
CA LYS A 374 -28.71 -9.10 -10.71
C LYS A 374 -28.79 -7.62 -10.31
N PHE A 375 -28.18 -7.24 -9.18
CA PHE A 375 -28.11 -5.84 -8.76
C PHE A 375 -27.36 -4.99 -9.79
N LYS A 376 -26.18 -5.44 -10.20
CA LYS A 376 -25.38 -4.73 -11.23
C LYS A 376 -26.09 -4.61 -12.56
N ASP A 377 -26.81 -5.64 -13.01
CA ASP A 377 -27.59 -5.63 -14.27
C ASP A 377 -28.73 -4.59 -14.22
N ILE A 378 -29.46 -4.53 -13.12
CA ILE A 378 -30.52 -3.52 -12.91
C ILE A 378 -29.92 -2.10 -12.89
N LEU A 379 -28.82 -1.90 -12.16
CA LEU A 379 -28.14 -0.60 -12.09
C LEU A 379 -27.62 -0.16 -13.46
N ALA A 380 -26.99 -1.08 -14.22
CA ALA A 380 -26.51 -0.81 -15.58
C ALA A 380 -27.65 -0.48 -16.53
N THR A 381 -28.80 -1.19 -16.43
CA THR A 381 -30.00 -0.92 -17.20
C THR A 381 -30.54 0.50 -16.93
N TYR A 382 -30.62 0.90 -15.65
CA TYR A 382 -31.03 2.26 -15.29
C TYR A 382 -30.09 3.30 -15.88
N LYS A 383 -28.76 3.11 -15.66
CA LYS A 383 -27.75 4.06 -16.14
C LYS A 383 -27.78 4.22 -17.67
N SER A 384 -28.02 3.16 -18.42
CA SER A 384 -28.15 3.23 -19.88
C SER A 384 -29.39 3.99 -20.37
N ALA A 385 -30.43 4.09 -19.54
CA ALA A 385 -31.69 4.78 -19.87
C ALA A 385 -31.85 6.15 -19.16
N GLU A 386 -30.90 6.52 -18.27
CA GLU A 386 -30.97 7.68 -17.38
C GLU A 386 -31.26 8.98 -18.11
N ASP A 387 -30.60 9.23 -19.23
CA ASP A 387 -30.83 10.45 -20.03
C ASP A 387 -32.25 10.49 -20.61
N LEU A 388 -32.75 9.36 -21.12
CA LEU A 388 -34.12 9.27 -21.65
C LEU A 388 -35.17 9.47 -20.57
N ILE A 389 -34.91 8.99 -19.36
CA ILE A 389 -35.77 9.14 -18.20
C ILE A 389 -35.81 10.62 -17.76
N ASN A 390 -34.63 11.24 -17.63
CA ASN A 390 -34.47 12.60 -17.15
C ASN A 390 -35.12 13.66 -18.08
N ILE A 391 -35.02 13.47 -19.40
CA ILE A 391 -35.66 14.37 -20.37
C ILE A 391 -37.14 14.02 -20.62
N GLY A 392 -37.69 13.00 -19.95
CA GLY A 392 -39.08 12.57 -20.11
C GLY A 392 -39.41 11.90 -21.45
N ALA A 393 -38.39 11.42 -22.16
CA ALA A 393 -38.56 10.74 -23.47
C ALA A 393 -38.88 9.24 -23.33
N TYR A 394 -38.70 8.66 -22.15
CA TYR A 394 -39.02 7.27 -21.88
C TYR A 394 -40.53 7.11 -21.59
N THR A 395 -41.19 6.22 -22.31
CA THR A 395 -42.60 5.87 -22.07
C THR A 395 -42.68 4.60 -21.24
N ARG A 396 -43.26 4.67 -20.06
CA ARG A 396 -43.46 3.52 -19.16
C ARG A 396 -44.27 2.41 -19.86
N GLY A 397 -43.82 1.18 -19.70
CA GLY A 397 -44.41 0.01 -20.37
C GLY A 397 -43.74 -0.35 -21.72
N SER A 398 -42.89 0.51 -22.25
CA SER A 398 -42.20 0.24 -23.51
C SER A 398 -41.07 -0.78 -23.39
N ASN A 399 -40.44 -0.89 -22.24
CA ASN A 399 -39.37 -1.87 -21.95
C ASN A 399 -39.45 -2.36 -20.50
N PRO A 400 -39.88 -3.65 -20.26
CA PRO A 400 -40.03 -4.18 -18.92
C PRO A 400 -38.77 -4.14 -18.06
N LYS A 401 -37.57 -4.23 -18.65
CA LYS A 401 -36.31 -4.14 -17.91
C LYS A 401 -36.05 -2.74 -17.39
N ILE A 402 -36.31 -1.73 -18.20
CA ILE A 402 -36.16 -0.33 -17.79
C ILE A 402 -37.21 0.02 -16.74
N ASP A 403 -38.45 -0.44 -16.89
CA ASP A 403 -39.51 -0.22 -15.88
C ASP A 403 -39.10 -0.82 -14.53
N GLN A 404 -38.57 -2.05 -14.52
CA GLN A 404 -38.03 -2.68 -13.32
C GLN A 404 -36.86 -1.88 -12.73
N ALA A 405 -35.95 -1.39 -13.58
CA ALA A 405 -34.81 -0.61 -13.13
C ALA A 405 -35.25 0.71 -12.47
N ILE A 406 -36.21 1.41 -13.06
CA ILE A 406 -36.81 2.62 -12.47
C ILE A 406 -37.43 2.32 -11.12
N GLN A 407 -38.20 1.24 -10.99
CA GLN A 407 -38.85 0.86 -9.73
C GLN A 407 -37.86 0.54 -8.62
N LYS A 408 -36.71 -0.11 -8.94
CA LYS A 408 -35.72 -0.55 -7.97
C LYS A 408 -34.68 0.50 -7.61
N TYR A 409 -34.45 1.48 -8.47
CA TYR A 409 -33.34 2.44 -8.36
C TYR A 409 -33.35 3.18 -7.01
N ASP A 410 -34.52 3.67 -6.60
CA ASP A 410 -34.68 4.41 -5.33
C ASP A 410 -34.38 3.55 -4.09
N LEU A 411 -34.51 2.22 -4.18
CA LEU A 411 -34.14 1.27 -3.13
C LEU A 411 -32.66 0.92 -3.16
N MET A 412 -32.04 0.99 -4.34
CA MET A 412 -30.64 0.63 -4.54
C MET A 412 -29.67 1.73 -4.09
N ILE A 413 -30.03 2.98 -4.26
CA ILE A 413 -29.16 4.12 -3.91
C ILE A 413 -28.81 4.17 -2.41
N PRO A 414 -29.76 4.02 -1.45
CA PRO A 414 -29.43 3.94 -0.03
C PRO A 414 -28.49 2.79 0.33
N TYR A 415 -28.58 1.66 -0.38
CA TYR A 415 -27.66 0.52 -0.20
C TYR A 415 -26.22 0.87 -0.60
N LEU A 416 -26.03 1.66 -1.65
CA LEU A 416 -24.72 2.08 -2.14
C LEU A 416 -24.10 3.20 -1.28
N ARG A 417 -24.91 3.96 -0.56
CA ARG A 417 -24.46 5.04 0.33
C ARG A 417 -24.26 4.52 1.76
N GLN A 418 -23.25 5.04 2.42
CA GLN A 418 -22.95 4.70 3.82
C GLN A 418 -22.29 5.88 4.52
N GLY A 419 -22.73 6.16 5.75
CA GLY A 419 -22.16 7.20 6.59
C GLY A 419 -20.72 6.87 7.03
N ILE A 420 -19.89 7.89 7.26
CA ILE A 420 -18.45 7.73 7.60
C ILE A 420 -18.26 6.91 8.90
N THR A 421 -19.18 7.04 9.85
CA THR A 421 -19.15 6.33 11.14
C THR A 421 -19.99 5.04 11.15
N GLU A 422 -20.70 4.78 10.06
CA GLU A 422 -21.54 3.59 9.93
C GLU A 422 -20.65 2.38 9.61
N SER A 423 -20.86 1.28 10.33
CA SER A 423 -20.23 -0.01 10.06
C SER A 423 -21.32 -1.03 9.72
N VAL A 424 -21.18 -1.69 8.58
CA VAL A 424 -22.14 -2.69 8.12
C VAL A 424 -21.40 -4.00 7.83
N ASP A 425 -21.67 -4.99 8.65
CA ASP A 425 -21.02 -6.30 8.51
C ASP A 425 -21.47 -7.04 7.25
N TRP A 426 -20.76 -8.10 6.93
CA TRP A 426 -21.01 -8.98 5.79
C TRP A 426 -22.44 -9.53 5.78
N ARG A 427 -22.93 -10.03 6.93
CA ARG A 427 -24.26 -10.66 7.03
C ARG A 427 -25.38 -9.65 6.78
N THR A 428 -25.27 -8.47 7.38
CA THR A 428 -26.22 -7.37 7.20
C THR A 428 -26.22 -6.90 5.76
N SER A 429 -25.03 -6.70 5.15
CA SER A 429 -24.91 -6.33 3.74
C SER A 429 -25.62 -7.31 2.81
N MET A 430 -25.51 -8.61 3.07
CA MET A 430 -26.19 -9.65 2.30
C MET A 430 -27.70 -9.65 2.46
N ASN A 431 -28.19 -9.51 3.69
CA ASN A 431 -29.62 -9.51 3.95
C ASN A 431 -30.31 -8.30 3.29
N GLU A 432 -29.68 -7.13 3.37
CA GLU A 432 -30.19 -5.92 2.72
C GLU A 432 -30.18 -6.05 1.19
N LEU A 433 -29.11 -6.62 0.59
CA LEU A 433 -29.05 -6.88 -0.84
C LEU A 433 -30.22 -7.78 -1.31
N LYS A 434 -30.47 -8.86 -0.56
CA LYS A 434 -31.56 -9.79 -0.84
C LYS A 434 -32.92 -9.11 -0.76
N ASN A 435 -33.18 -8.36 0.30
CA ASN A 435 -34.45 -7.65 0.51
C ASN A 435 -34.76 -6.67 -0.62
N ILE A 436 -33.75 -5.93 -1.11
CA ILE A 436 -33.94 -4.98 -2.23
C ILE A 436 -34.34 -5.70 -3.53
N LEU A 437 -33.78 -6.87 -3.77
CA LEU A 437 -34.01 -7.60 -5.02
C LEU A 437 -35.29 -8.45 -5.01
N GLU A 438 -35.76 -8.85 -3.82
CA GLU A 438 -36.99 -9.62 -3.64
C GLU A 438 -38.25 -8.73 -3.43
N SER A 439 -38.08 -7.47 -2.93
CA SER A 439 -39.16 -6.47 -2.86
C SER A 439 -39.58 -6.00 -4.25
#